data_853ea1f237ebc71360bfbd4baefba989
#
_entry.id   853ea1f237ebc71360bfbd4baefba989
#
_cell.length_a   1.000
_cell.length_b   1.000
_cell.length_c   1.000
_cell.angle_alpha   90.00
_cell.angle_beta   90.00
_cell.angle_gamma   90.00
#
_symmetry.space_group_name_H-M   'P 1'
#
loop_
_entity.id
_entity.type
_entity.pdbx_description
1 polymer ?
#
loop_
_entity_poly.entity_id
_entity_poly.type
_entity_poly.pdbx_seq_one_letter_code
_entity_poly.pdbx_strand_id
1 'polypeptide(L)'
;MGGQEIALYADGDRLVVDACCITGRQDTLFLGPLPPHEVKPGGFIGPKQYAPRRVGRQYFRRCRIEGDVDFIFGGARAYFEGCEIRSLNRDMDVNGYVTAVSTPKGEPYGFVFHGCSFTALDGVAPDSVYLGRPWRECAQTALIDCWLGRHIKREGWWDWNKPAAHSCAQYAGAILHGPAGDTTDWVPWANKLDVMAAAGYAREQVLAGADGWDPEGGDGDAVETAGLSANGRTVHIETYCEDEPALRARLKREGRSAAFARQTPADFEAWKIATRTRLCDVLGLSLMDRAPNEIR
;
A
#
# COMPACT_ATOMS: atom_id res chain seq x y z
N MET A 1 -12.53 7.05 -17.08
CA MET A 1 -12.35 7.06 -15.62
C MET A 1 -11.87 5.68 -15.23
N GLY A 2 -10.68 5.55 -14.66
CA GLY A 2 -10.21 4.29 -14.10
C GLY A 2 -11.10 3.92 -12.91
N GLY A 3 -11.47 2.64 -12.78
CA GLY A 3 -12.21 2.14 -11.63
C GLY A 3 -11.37 2.15 -10.36
N GLN A 4 -11.97 1.80 -9.25
CA GLN A 4 -11.32 1.52 -7.99
C GLN A 4 -10.68 0.12 -8.11
N GLU A 5 -9.33 0.05 -8.13
CA GLU A 5 -8.60 -1.20 -8.38
C GLU A 5 -7.33 -1.27 -7.54
N ILE A 6 -7.10 -2.42 -6.92
CA ILE A 6 -5.92 -2.66 -6.09
C ILE A 6 -4.81 -3.26 -6.96
N ALA A 7 -3.69 -2.55 -7.09
CA ALA A 7 -2.50 -3.05 -7.79
C ALA A 7 -1.72 -4.07 -6.93
N LEU A 8 -1.63 -3.81 -5.61
CA LEU A 8 -1.02 -4.75 -4.66
C LEU A 8 -1.89 -4.89 -3.42
N TYR A 9 -2.34 -6.11 -3.16
CA TYR A 9 -3.03 -6.51 -1.94
C TYR A 9 -2.04 -7.20 -1.00
N ALA A 10 -1.52 -6.47 -0.01
CA ALA A 10 -0.53 -6.93 0.94
C ALA A 10 -1.19 -7.13 2.32
N ASP A 11 -1.45 -8.37 2.71
CA ASP A 11 -2.07 -8.72 3.99
C ASP A 11 -1.33 -9.90 4.62
N GLY A 12 -0.17 -9.60 5.18
CA GLY A 12 0.72 -10.53 5.84
C GLY A 12 1.61 -9.81 6.86
N ASP A 13 2.26 -10.60 7.72
CA ASP A 13 3.29 -10.10 8.63
C ASP A 13 4.68 -10.33 8.05
N ARG A 14 5.64 -9.47 8.40
CA ARG A 14 7.05 -9.52 7.98
C ARG A 14 7.23 -9.47 6.46
N LEU A 15 6.48 -8.58 5.81
CA LEU A 15 6.57 -8.37 4.37
C LEU A 15 7.60 -7.28 4.06
N VAL A 16 8.46 -7.54 3.10
CA VAL A 16 9.43 -6.57 2.56
C VAL A 16 9.15 -6.36 1.08
N VAL A 17 9.05 -5.10 0.68
CA VAL A 17 8.92 -4.70 -0.72
C VAL A 17 10.04 -3.70 -1.02
N ASP A 18 10.95 -4.05 -1.91
CA ASP A 18 12.14 -3.28 -2.19
C ASP A 18 12.22 -2.90 -3.66
N ALA A 19 12.54 -1.63 -3.94
CA ALA A 19 12.79 -1.07 -5.27
C ALA A 19 11.67 -1.38 -6.30
N CYS A 20 10.41 -1.42 -5.84
CA CYS A 20 9.26 -1.72 -6.69
C CYS A 20 8.53 -0.46 -7.16
N CYS A 21 7.87 -0.57 -8.31
CA CYS A 21 6.96 0.43 -8.84
C CYS A 21 5.53 -0.11 -8.72
N ILE A 22 4.68 0.56 -7.92
CA ILE A 22 3.29 0.17 -7.67
C ILE A 22 2.41 1.29 -8.21
N THR A 23 1.71 1.03 -9.30
CA THR A 23 0.94 2.07 -10.01
C THR A 23 -0.52 1.71 -10.12
N GLY A 24 -1.38 2.67 -9.85
CA GLY A 24 -2.83 2.55 -9.96
C GLY A 24 -3.47 3.93 -9.96
N ARG A 25 -4.73 3.97 -9.59
CA ARG A 25 -5.48 5.22 -9.41
C ARG A 25 -6.04 5.27 -7.99
N GLN A 26 -7.34 5.05 -7.82
CA GLN A 26 -7.95 4.93 -6.50
C GLN A 26 -7.64 3.56 -5.90
N ASP A 27 -7.26 3.51 -4.61
CA ASP A 27 -7.02 2.29 -3.83
C ASP A 27 -5.87 1.41 -4.35
N THR A 28 -4.78 2.01 -4.83
CA THR A 28 -3.65 1.31 -5.48
C THR A 28 -2.99 0.25 -4.59
N LEU A 29 -2.68 0.58 -3.33
CA LEU A 29 -1.94 -0.28 -2.41
C LEU A 29 -2.75 -0.54 -1.13
N PHE A 30 -3.23 -1.76 -0.98
CA PHE A 30 -3.88 -2.21 0.25
C PHE A 30 -2.90 -2.89 1.20
N LEU A 31 -2.89 -2.46 2.47
CA LEU A 31 -2.04 -2.96 3.54
C LEU A 31 -2.92 -3.52 4.67
N GLY A 32 -3.20 -4.83 4.61
CA GLY A 32 -4.09 -5.49 5.57
C GLY A 32 -3.63 -5.38 7.03
N PRO A 33 -4.56 -5.61 7.95
CA PRO A 33 -5.84 -6.24 7.74
C PRO A 33 -6.94 -5.28 7.29
N LEU A 34 -8.02 -5.86 6.74
CA LEU A 34 -9.31 -5.16 6.62
C LEU A 34 -9.81 -4.75 8.01
N PRO A 35 -10.55 -3.64 8.14
CA PRO A 35 -11.20 -3.28 9.40
C PRO A 35 -12.11 -4.40 9.93
N PRO A 36 -12.41 -4.44 11.25
CA PRO A 36 -13.26 -5.49 11.84
C PRO A 36 -14.64 -5.59 11.20
N HIS A 37 -15.22 -4.45 10.83
CA HIS A 37 -16.57 -4.37 10.27
C HIS A 37 -16.59 -3.51 9.01
N GLU A 38 -17.36 -3.95 8.02
CA GLU A 38 -17.69 -3.13 6.86
C GLU A 38 -18.70 -2.03 7.23
N VAL A 39 -18.63 -0.90 6.54
CA VAL A 39 -19.61 0.20 6.69
C VAL A 39 -20.79 0.01 5.75
N LYS A 40 -20.51 -0.55 4.56
CA LYS A 40 -21.52 -0.87 3.55
C LYS A 40 -21.54 -2.37 3.31
N PRO A 41 -22.70 -3.01 3.20
CA PRO A 41 -22.77 -4.42 2.85
C PRO A 41 -22.00 -4.73 1.57
N GLY A 42 -21.14 -5.76 1.60
CA GLY A 42 -20.29 -6.13 0.48
C GLY A 42 -19.09 -5.21 0.26
N GLY A 43 -18.75 -4.35 1.22
CA GLY A 43 -17.62 -3.42 1.13
C GLY A 43 -16.24 -4.08 1.26
N PHE A 44 -16.18 -5.35 1.67
CA PHE A 44 -14.93 -6.08 1.88
C PHE A 44 -14.77 -7.31 0.98
N ILE A 45 -15.29 -7.26 -0.21
CA ILE A 45 -15.12 -8.35 -1.17
C ILE A 45 -13.65 -8.44 -1.57
N GLY A 46 -12.97 -9.48 -1.10
CA GLY A 46 -11.54 -9.66 -1.37
C GLY A 46 -10.96 -10.95 -0.79
N PRO A 47 -9.67 -11.22 -1.03
CA PRO A 47 -9.05 -12.51 -0.70
C PRO A 47 -9.14 -12.91 0.77
N LYS A 48 -9.09 -11.94 1.68
CA LYS A 48 -9.11 -12.19 3.13
C LYS A 48 -10.35 -11.64 3.84
N GLN A 49 -11.47 -11.57 3.13
CA GLN A 49 -12.75 -11.05 3.66
C GLN A 49 -13.15 -11.69 5.01
N TYR A 50 -12.94 -12.99 5.16
CA TYR A 50 -13.30 -13.76 6.37
C TYR A 50 -12.12 -14.14 7.25
N ALA A 51 -10.90 -13.70 6.91
CA ALA A 51 -9.72 -14.00 7.68
C ALA A 51 -9.69 -13.24 9.01
N PRO A 52 -8.97 -13.76 10.03
CA PRO A 52 -8.72 -13.03 11.27
C PRO A 52 -8.02 -11.69 10.99
N ARG A 53 -8.45 -10.63 11.67
CA ARG A 53 -7.89 -9.28 11.53
C ARG A 53 -6.61 -9.15 12.36
N ARG A 54 -5.49 -9.62 11.82
CA ARG A 54 -4.17 -9.54 12.46
C ARG A 54 -3.35 -8.45 11.80
N VAL A 55 -2.88 -7.51 12.60
CA VAL A 55 -2.00 -6.44 12.12
C VAL A 55 -0.64 -7.04 11.77
N GLY A 56 -0.25 -6.90 10.53
CA GLY A 56 1.05 -7.31 10.03
C GLY A 56 2.03 -6.14 10.00
N ARG A 57 3.33 -6.46 10.08
CA ARG A 57 4.44 -5.52 9.91
C ARG A 57 4.93 -5.58 8.47
N GLN A 58 5.00 -4.42 7.83
CA GLN A 58 5.32 -4.34 6.42
C GLN A 58 6.34 -3.23 6.18
N TYR A 59 7.38 -3.53 5.42
CA TYR A 59 8.46 -2.64 5.10
C TYR A 59 8.56 -2.41 3.60
N PHE A 60 8.45 -1.16 3.19
CA PHE A 60 8.60 -0.71 1.82
C PHE A 60 9.81 0.22 1.73
N ARG A 61 10.78 -0.09 0.89
CA ARG A 61 11.94 0.77 0.72
C ARG A 61 12.23 1.03 -0.76
N ARG A 62 12.67 2.26 -1.06
CA ARG A 62 13.06 2.67 -2.41
C ARG A 62 12.00 2.40 -3.47
N CYS A 63 10.74 2.33 -3.07
CA CYS A 63 9.61 2.09 -3.98
C CYS A 63 9.08 3.40 -4.55
N ARG A 64 8.48 3.32 -5.73
CA ARG A 64 7.61 4.36 -6.25
C ARG A 64 6.17 3.88 -6.20
N ILE A 65 5.33 4.63 -5.51
CA ILE A 65 3.91 4.31 -5.33
C ILE A 65 3.09 5.46 -5.92
N GLU A 66 2.24 5.16 -6.89
CA GLU A 66 1.47 6.15 -7.64
C GLU A 66 -0.03 5.92 -7.51
N GLY A 67 -0.78 7.00 -7.36
CA GLY A 67 -2.24 6.97 -7.34
C GLY A 67 -2.86 8.35 -7.17
N ASP A 68 -4.16 8.37 -6.96
CA ASP A 68 -4.90 9.64 -6.80
C ASP A 68 -5.77 9.69 -5.54
N VAL A 69 -6.63 8.72 -5.28
CA VAL A 69 -7.52 8.73 -4.11
C VAL A 69 -7.26 7.52 -3.24
N ASP A 70 -6.97 7.77 -1.94
CA ASP A 70 -6.78 6.70 -0.94
C ASP A 70 -5.79 5.63 -1.42
N PHE A 71 -4.78 6.05 -2.18
CA PHE A 71 -3.98 5.11 -2.95
C PHE A 71 -2.99 4.30 -2.11
N ILE A 72 -2.82 4.63 -0.82
CA ILE A 72 -2.16 3.79 0.18
C ILE A 72 -3.13 3.65 1.36
N PHE A 73 -3.71 2.47 1.54
CA PHE A 73 -4.78 2.30 2.53
C PHE A 73 -4.73 0.97 3.26
N GLY A 74 -5.38 0.88 4.41
CA GLY A 74 -5.45 -0.33 5.21
C GLY A 74 -5.06 -0.16 6.68
N GLY A 75 -4.83 -1.28 7.37
CA GLY A 75 -4.65 -1.32 8.82
C GLY A 75 -3.30 -1.87 9.30
N ALA A 76 -2.34 -2.09 8.42
CA ALA A 76 -1.02 -2.60 8.79
C ALA A 76 -0.21 -1.63 9.64
N ARG A 77 0.81 -2.15 10.29
CA ARG A 77 1.97 -1.41 10.78
C ARG A 77 2.99 -1.37 9.64
N ALA A 78 2.99 -0.28 8.87
CA ALA A 78 3.78 -0.17 7.65
C ALA A 78 4.82 0.93 7.75
N TYR A 79 6.05 0.62 7.35
CA TYR A 79 7.17 1.55 7.31
C TYR A 79 7.64 1.74 5.87
N PHE A 80 7.59 2.98 5.42
CA PHE A 80 8.06 3.38 4.09
C PHE A 80 9.35 4.16 4.24
N GLU A 81 10.42 3.71 3.59
CA GLU A 81 11.73 4.32 3.68
C GLU A 81 12.28 4.70 2.31
N GLY A 82 12.61 5.99 2.14
CA GLY A 82 13.18 6.49 0.90
C GLY A 82 12.30 6.26 -0.34
N CYS A 83 10.99 6.20 -0.16
CA CYS A 83 10.03 5.97 -1.23
C CYS A 83 9.60 7.28 -1.92
N GLU A 84 9.28 7.19 -3.20
CA GLU A 84 8.57 8.24 -3.93
C GLU A 84 7.07 7.96 -3.90
N ILE A 85 6.30 8.88 -3.34
CA ILE A 85 4.85 8.83 -3.22
C ILE A 85 4.28 9.85 -4.21
N ARG A 86 3.76 9.39 -5.35
CA ARG A 86 3.44 10.25 -6.48
C ARG A 86 1.94 10.38 -6.71
N SER A 87 1.43 11.60 -6.63
CA SER A 87 0.03 11.92 -6.90
C SER A 87 -0.23 12.08 -8.40
N LEU A 88 -1.27 11.41 -8.91
CA LEU A 88 -1.72 11.51 -10.29
C LEU A 88 -2.77 12.61 -10.43
N ASN A 89 -2.87 13.21 -11.63
CA ASN A 89 -3.83 14.26 -11.90
C ASN A 89 -5.24 13.71 -12.16
N ARG A 90 -6.25 14.34 -11.55
CA ARG A 90 -7.68 14.08 -11.74
C ARG A 90 -8.44 15.28 -12.30
N ASP A 91 -7.78 16.43 -12.43
CA ASP A 91 -8.41 17.70 -12.83
C ASP A 91 -9.59 18.10 -11.90
N MET A 92 -9.36 18.00 -10.59
CA MET A 92 -10.34 18.31 -9.54
C MET A 92 -9.76 19.32 -8.55
N ASP A 93 -10.59 20.17 -7.94
CA ASP A 93 -10.18 21.13 -6.90
C ASP A 93 -9.54 20.41 -5.70
N VAL A 94 -10.14 19.32 -5.22
CA VAL A 94 -9.49 18.35 -4.36
C VAL A 94 -9.05 17.20 -5.26
N ASN A 95 -7.78 17.24 -5.63
CA ASN A 95 -7.24 16.28 -6.59
C ASN A 95 -7.11 14.87 -6.00
N GLY A 96 -6.85 14.74 -4.70
CA GLY A 96 -6.71 13.40 -4.13
C GLY A 96 -6.40 13.36 -2.64
N TYR A 97 -6.18 12.13 -2.19
CA TYR A 97 -5.78 11.77 -0.83
C TYR A 97 -4.71 10.68 -0.91
N VAL A 98 -3.57 10.90 -0.27
CA VAL A 98 -2.47 9.90 -0.30
C VAL A 98 -2.85 8.68 0.50
N THR A 99 -3.22 8.86 1.77
CA THR A 99 -3.48 7.75 2.68
C THR A 99 -4.94 7.68 3.16
N ALA A 100 -5.43 6.44 3.33
CA ALA A 100 -6.70 6.14 4.00
C ALA A 100 -6.49 5.01 5.02
N VAL A 101 -6.07 5.38 6.22
CA VAL A 101 -5.60 4.41 7.21
C VAL A 101 -6.74 3.95 8.11
N SER A 102 -6.68 2.68 8.50
CA SER A 102 -7.64 2.04 9.41
C SER A 102 -6.96 1.34 10.59
N THR A 103 -5.94 1.96 11.15
CA THR A 103 -5.22 1.40 12.30
C THR A 103 -6.20 0.95 13.37
N PRO A 104 -6.13 -0.31 13.83
CA PRO A 104 -6.95 -0.77 14.94
C PRO A 104 -6.65 0.01 16.21
N LYS A 105 -7.69 0.27 17.00
CA LYS A 105 -7.54 0.98 18.28
C LYS A 105 -6.59 0.22 19.20
N GLY A 106 -5.60 0.92 19.73
CA GLY A 106 -4.61 0.37 20.66
C GLY A 106 -3.32 -0.11 19.98
N GLU A 107 -3.25 -0.14 18.65
CA GLU A 107 -1.99 -0.35 17.94
C GLU A 107 -1.05 0.84 18.17
N PRO A 108 0.24 0.59 18.43
CA PRO A 108 1.19 1.67 18.71
C PRO A 108 1.54 2.50 17.47
N TYR A 109 1.45 1.90 16.28
CA TYR A 109 1.80 2.55 15.01
C TYR A 109 0.85 2.12 13.88
N GLY A 110 0.62 3.02 12.93
CA GLY A 110 0.00 2.76 11.65
C GLY A 110 1.02 2.85 10.50
N PHE A 111 0.83 3.82 9.59
CA PHE A 111 1.76 4.08 8.50
C PHE A 111 2.81 5.10 8.89
N VAL A 112 4.09 4.78 8.67
CA VAL A 112 5.21 5.68 8.92
C VAL A 112 5.99 5.87 7.62
N PHE A 113 6.15 7.12 7.19
CA PHE A 113 6.96 7.51 6.05
C PHE A 113 8.23 8.18 6.57
N HIS A 114 9.39 7.64 6.23
CA HIS A 114 10.68 8.15 6.63
C HIS A 114 11.58 8.42 5.41
N GLY A 115 12.09 9.62 5.28
CA GLY A 115 12.93 10.02 4.15
C GLY A 115 12.22 9.93 2.79
N CYS A 116 10.89 9.98 2.77
CA CYS A 116 10.09 9.84 1.56
C CYS A 116 9.88 11.18 0.85
N SER A 117 9.68 11.12 -0.47
CA SER A 117 9.34 12.29 -1.29
C SER A 117 7.90 12.21 -1.78
N PHE A 118 7.08 13.18 -1.39
CA PHE A 118 5.70 13.31 -1.89
C PHE A 118 5.72 14.21 -3.12
N THR A 119 5.61 13.60 -4.30
CA THR A 119 5.68 14.24 -5.61
C THR A 119 4.34 14.20 -6.32
N ALA A 120 4.23 14.84 -7.47
CA ALA A 120 3.05 14.81 -8.31
C ALA A 120 3.43 14.78 -9.79
N LEU A 121 2.57 14.21 -10.62
CA LEU A 121 2.66 14.38 -12.06
C LEU A 121 2.39 15.83 -12.47
N ASP A 122 2.89 16.19 -13.65
CA ASP A 122 2.59 17.46 -14.26
C ASP A 122 1.07 17.68 -14.38
N GLY A 123 0.65 18.91 -14.11
CA GLY A 123 -0.76 19.28 -14.15
C GLY A 123 -1.52 19.14 -12.82
N VAL A 124 -0.96 18.48 -11.81
CA VAL A 124 -1.57 18.49 -10.47
C VAL A 124 -1.44 19.88 -9.87
N ALA A 125 -2.59 20.46 -9.51
CA ALA A 125 -2.65 21.82 -8.98
C ALA A 125 -1.94 21.93 -7.62
N PRO A 126 -1.32 23.06 -7.30
CA PRO A 126 -0.85 23.34 -5.94
C PRO A 126 -2.00 23.26 -4.94
N ASP A 127 -1.71 22.89 -3.68
CA ASP A 127 -2.67 22.90 -2.57
C ASP A 127 -3.96 22.11 -2.87
N SER A 128 -3.83 20.94 -3.50
CA SER A 128 -4.97 20.14 -3.98
C SER A 128 -5.03 18.70 -3.46
N VAL A 129 -3.97 18.18 -2.83
CA VAL A 129 -3.89 16.80 -2.36
C VAL A 129 -3.71 16.74 -0.85
N TYR A 130 -4.59 16.07 -0.14
CA TYR A 130 -4.40 15.80 1.28
C TYR A 130 -3.38 14.67 1.49
N LEU A 131 -2.58 14.77 2.56
CA LEU A 131 -1.69 13.67 3.02
C LEU A 131 -2.48 12.42 3.41
N GLY A 132 -3.72 12.61 3.84
CA GLY A 132 -4.61 11.50 4.10
C GLY A 132 -5.88 11.86 4.84
N ARG A 133 -6.66 10.80 5.10
CA ARG A 133 -7.94 10.86 5.80
C ARG A 133 -8.22 9.56 6.56
N PRO A 134 -9.00 9.57 7.66
CA PRO A 134 -9.22 8.39 8.49
C PRO A 134 -10.26 7.45 7.86
N TRP A 135 -9.81 6.31 7.33
CA TRP A 135 -10.77 5.27 6.95
C TRP A 135 -11.50 4.72 8.18
N ARG A 136 -10.77 4.63 9.31
CA ARG A 136 -11.35 4.39 10.65
C ARG A 136 -10.84 5.44 11.62
N GLU A 137 -11.58 5.61 12.71
CA GLU A 137 -11.40 6.73 13.65
C GLU A 137 -9.99 6.83 14.25
N CYS A 138 -9.34 5.69 14.52
CA CYS A 138 -8.02 5.64 15.14
C CYS A 138 -6.87 5.53 14.11
N ALA A 139 -7.08 6.04 12.91
CA ALA A 139 -6.06 6.07 11.86
C ALA A 139 -4.76 6.73 12.35
N GLN A 140 -3.62 6.15 12.00
CA GLN A 140 -2.31 6.69 12.37
C GLN A 140 -1.41 6.81 11.14
N THR A 141 -0.87 8.01 10.91
CA THR A 141 0.13 8.26 9.86
C THR A 141 1.16 9.25 10.38
N ALA A 142 2.44 8.92 10.27
CA ALA A 142 3.54 9.80 10.62
C ALA A 142 4.48 10.02 9.43
N LEU A 143 4.91 11.26 9.23
CA LEU A 143 5.89 11.67 8.25
C LEU A 143 7.14 12.18 8.97
N ILE A 144 8.27 11.52 8.76
CA ILE A 144 9.55 11.86 9.40
C ILE A 144 10.58 12.10 8.30
N ASP A 145 11.23 13.25 8.32
CA ASP A 145 12.26 13.66 7.34
C ASP A 145 11.79 13.54 5.89
N CYS A 146 10.55 13.97 5.61
CA CYS A 146 9.93 13.85 4.29
C CYS A 146 9.97 15.18 3.52
N TRP A 147 10.09 15.05 2.19
CA TRP A 147 9.94 16.18 1.28
C TRP A 147 8.50 16.25 0.74
N LEU A 148 7.84 17.40 0.89
CA LEU A 148 6.45 17.63 0.49
C LEU A 148 6.39 18.62 -0.68
N GLY A 149 5.88 18.15 -1.82
CA GLY A 149 5.66 18.95 -3.02
C GLY A 149 4.53 19.98 -2.84
N ARG A 150 4.52 21.01 -3.68
CA ARG A 150 3.55 22.11 -3.64
C ARG A 150 2.08 21.69 -3.81
N HIS A 151 1.82 20.48 -4.30
CA HIS A 151 0.47 19.94 -4.50
C HIS A 151 -0.19 19.54 -3.18
N ILE A 152 0.60 19.32 -2.12
CA ILE A 152 0.07 18.97 -0.80
C ILE A 152 -0.66 20.16 -0.20
N LYS A 153 -1.84 19.91 0.33
CA LYS A 153 -2.68 20.92 0.97
C LYS A 153 -2.07 21.44 2.25
N ARG A 154 -2.23 22.75 2.51
CA ARG A 154 -1.72 23.42 3.69
C ARG A 154 -2.29 22.87 4.99
N GLU A 155 -3.57 22.45 4.96
CA GLU A 155 -4.23 21.80 6.10
C GLU A 155 -3.67 20.41 6.41
N GLY A 156 -2.93 19.82 5.49
CA GLY A 156 -2.31 18.50 5.55
C GLY A 156 -3.32 17.37 5.49
N TRP A 157 -4.32 17.36 6.35
CA TRP A 157 -5.20 16.23 6.58
C TRP A 157 -6.68 16.61 6.49
N TRP A 158 -7.53 15.65 6.12
CA TRP A 158 -8.99 15.80 6.13
C TRP A 158 -9.64 14.75 7.01
N ASP A 159 -10.61 15.16 7.81
CA ASP A 159 -11.27 14.25 8.76
C ASP A 159 -12.35 13.34 8.13
N TRP A 160 -12.57 13.45 6.84
CA TRP A 160 -13.60 12.70 6.12
C TRP A 160 -15.02 12.90 6.69
N ASN A 161 -15.30 14.08 7.20
CA ASN A 161 -16.54 14.40 7.93
C ASN A 161 -16.80 13.45 9.12
N LYS A 162 -15.72 13.04 9.80
CA LYS A 162 -15.75 12.17 10.98
C LYS A 162 -15.11 12.88 12.16
N PRO A 163 -15.78 13.87 12.78
CA PRO A 163 -15.18 14.64 13.88
C PRO A 163 -14.79 13.77 15.09
N ALA A 164 -15.41 12.59 15.26
CA ALA A 164 -14.99 11.63 16.28
C ALA A 164 -13.54 11.15 16.11
N ALA A 165 -13.02 11.17 14.89
CA ALA A 165 -11.63 10.81 14.63
C ALA A 165 -10.62 11.78 15.28
N HIS A 166 -10.98 13.04 15.52
CA HIS A 166 -10.09 14.03 16.15
C HIS A 166 -9.58 13.60 17.54
N SER A 167 -10.31 12.76 18.23
CA SER A 167 -9.93 12.26 19.55
C SER A 167 -9.08 11.01 19.55
N CYS A 168 -8.98 10.32 18.41
CA CYS A 168 -8.31 9.02 18.31
C CYS A 168 -7.24 8.95 17.21
N ALA A 169 -7.44 9.65 16.09
CA ALA A 169 -6.48 9.66 14.99
C ALA A 169 -5.16 10.31 15.43
N GLN A 170 -4.06 9.74 14.96
CA GLN A 170 -2.71 10.24 15.22
C GLN A 170 -2.03 10.54 13.89
N TYR A 171 -2.24 11.76 13.41
CA TYR A 171 -1.54 12.28 12.25
C TYR A 171 -0.40 13.17 12.72
N ALA A 172 0.83 12.88 12.28
CA ALA A 172 2.02 13.49 12.83
C ALA A 172 3.06 13.84 11.77
N GLY A 173 3.90 14.83 12.04
CA GLY A 173 5.02 15.19 11.18
C GLY A 173 6.17 15.82 11.96
N ALA A 174 7.39 15.51 11.50
CA ALA A 174 8.63 16.10 11.97
C ALA A 174 9.65 16.20 10.85
N ILE A 175 10.48 17.25 10.88
CA ILE A 175 11.60 17.46 9.94
C ILE A 175 11.09 17.41 8.48
N LEU A 176 10.07 18.21 8.18
CA LEU A 176 9.49 18.24 6.85
C LEU A 176 10.13 19.32 5.98
N HIS A 177 10.33 18.99 4.71
CA HIS A 177 11.02 19.80 3.72
C HIS A 177 10.14 20.08 2.52
N GLY A 178 10.61 20.96 1.63
CA GLY A 178 9.93 21.27 0.36
C GLY A 178 8.85 22.35 0.48
N PRO A 179 8.16 22.65 -0.63
CA PRO A 179 7.21 23.78 -0.69
C PRO A 179 6.03 23.68 0.27
N ALA A 180 5.61 22.46 0.66
CA ALA A 180 4.54 22.23 1.64
C ALA A 180 5.08 21.70 2.99
N GLY A 181 6.37 21.84 3.26
CA GLY A 181 6.99 21.37 4.52
C GLY A 181 6.64 22.21 5.74
N ASP A 182 6.09 23.42 5.57
CA ASP A 182 5.58 24.23 6.69
C ASP A 182 4.24 23.67 7.18
N THR A 183 4.22 23.27 8.45
CA THR A 183 3.05 22.68 9.10
C THR A 183 2.21 23.69 9.88
N THR A 184 2.46 24.99 9.72
CA THR A 184 1.79 26.05 10.51
C THR A 184 0.26 25.98 10.34
N ASP A 185 -0.19 25.75 9.14
CA ASP A 185 -1.61 25.69 8.75
C ASP A 185 -2.24 24.30 8.88
N TRP A 186 -1.50 23.29 9.38
CA TRP A 186 -2.07 21.96 9.61
C TRP A 186 -3.27 22.02 10.53
N VAL A 187 -4.23 21.13 10.29
CA VAL A 187 -5.42 20.98 11.15
C VAL A 187 -5.05 20.84 12.62
N PRO A 188 -5.81 21.42 13.56
CA PRO A 188 -5.44 21.47 14.98
C PRO A 188 -5.32 20.11 15.68
N TRP A 189 -5.91 19.08 15.11
CA TRP A 189 -5.87 17.71 15.64
C TRP A 189 -4.69 16.88 15.08
N ALA A 190 -3.86 17.45 14.20
CA ALA A 190 -2.60 16.84 13.79
C ALA A 190 -1.47 17.24 14.74
N ASN A 191 -0.50 16.34 14.94
CA ASN A 191 0.58 16.50 15.87
C ASN A 191 1.85 17.00 15.15
N LYS A 192 2.46 18.04 15.69
CA LYS A 192 3.79 18.49 15.29
C LYS A 192 4.77 17.90 16.27
N LEU A 193 5.56 16.92 15.81
CA LEU A 193 6.54 16.24 16.64
C LEU A 193 7.83 17.06 16.71
N ASP A 194 8.43 17.11 17.86
CA ASP A 194 9.83 17.54 17.99
C ASP A 194 10.79 16.41 17.59
N VAL A 195 12.07 16.71 17.52
CA VAL A 195 13.11 15.74 17.12
C VAL A 195 13.19 14.55 18.08
N MET A 196 12.94 14.75 19.35
CA MET A 196 12.97 13.67 20.35
C MET A 196 11.78 12.73 20.18
N ALA A 197 10.59 13.27 19.96
CA ALA A 197 9.40 12.48 19.69
C ALA A 197 9.51 11.75 18.33
N ALA A 198 10.12 12.37 17.32
CA ALA A 198 10.39 11.77 16.02
C ALA A 198 11.27 10.51 16.12
N ALA A 199 12.22 10.47 17.07
CA ALA A 199 13.06 9.30 17.31
C ALA A 199 12.24 8.04 17.71
N GLY A 200 11.04 8.22 18.27
CA GLY A 200 10.10 7.13 18.56
C GLY A 200 9.52 6.45 17.32
N TYR A 201 9.73 7.01 16.13
CA TYR A 201 9.29 6.45 14.85
C TYR A 201 10.42 5.80 14.06
N ALA A 202 11.53 5.43 14.73
CA ALA A 202 12.59 4.66 14.08
C ALA A 202 12.06 3.28 13.62
N ARG A 203 12.60 2.80 12.50
CA ARG A 203 12.17 1.53 11.88
C ARG A 203 12.16 0.36 12.85
N GLU A 204 13.23 0.24 13.64
CA GLU A 204 13.40 -0.83 14.63
C GLU A 204 12.32 -0.80 15.72
N GLN A 205 11.79 0.37 16.04
CA GLN A 205 10.69 0.53 16.98
C GLN A 205 9.34 0.28 16.34
N VAL A 206 9.10 0.83 15.15
CA VAL A 206 7.84 0.69 14.43
C VAL A 206 7.60 -0.76 14.03
N LEU A 207 8.63 -1.47 13.56
CA LEU A 207 8.54 -2.85 13.11
C LEU A 207 8.88 -3.87 14.19
N ALA A 208 9.11 -3.43 15.43
CA ALA A 208 9.40 -4.33 16.55
C ALA A 208 8.32 -5.39 16.75
N GLY A 209 8.77 -6.59 17.05
CA GLY A 209 7.94 -7.72 17.44
C GLY A 209 8.67 -8.63 18.43
N ALA A 210 7.95 -9.53 19.09
CA ALA A 210 8.55 -10.50 20.03
C ALA A 210 9.49 -11.51 19.35
N ASP A 211 9.44 -11.59 18.04
CA ASP A 211 10.21 -12.50 17.18
C ASP A 211 11.56 -11.93 16.72
N GLY A 212 11.88 -10.68 17.09
CA GLY A 212 13.15 -10.05 16.72
C GLY A 212 13.32 -9.81 15.22
N TRP A 213 12.23 -9.81 14.45
CA TRP A 213 12.32 -9.57 13.01
C TRP A 213 12.93 -8.21 12.68
N ASP A 214 14.02 -8.24 11.91
CA ASP A 214 14.66 -7.09 11.29
C ASP A 214 14.58 -7.24 9.76
N PRO A 215 13.88 -6.34 9.06
CA PRO A 215 13.73 -6.44 7.60
C PRO A 215 15.05 -6.20 6.81
N GLU A 216 16.10 -5.69 7.47
CA GLU A 216 17.44 -5.52 6.87
C GLU A 216 18.50 -6.45 7.46
N GLY A 217 18.22 -6.99 8.64
CA GLY A 217 19.04 -8.03 9.24
C GLY A 217 18.84 -9.31 8.44
N GLY A 218 19.75 -9.61 7.52
CA GLY A 218 19.80 -10.96 6.96
C GLY A 218 20.01 -11.94 8.09
N ASP A 219 19.15 -12.93 8.26
CA ASP A 219 19.56 -14.20 8.80
C ASP A 219 20.84 -14.55 8.04
N GLY A 220 21.97 -14.82 8.73
CA GLY A 220 23.33 -14.84 8.20
C GLY A 220 23.64 -15.69 6.95
N ASP A 221 22.66 -16.04 6.21
CA ASP A 221 22.74 -16.50 4.82
C ASP A 221 22.25 -15.36 3.92
N ALA A 222 23.16 -14.78 3.17
CA ALA A 222 22.89 -13.75 2.19
C ALA A 222 21.68 -14.18 1.34
N VAL A 223 20.52 -13.60 1.60
CA VAL A 223 19.40 -13.69 0.68
C VAL A 223 19.77 -12.79 -0.50
N GLU A 224 20.39 -13.39 -1.49
CA GLU A 224 20.45 -12.80 -2.81
C GLU A 224 19.03 -12.38 -3.19
N THR A 225 18.87 -11.08 -3.33
CA THR A 225 17.81 -10.38 -4.05
C THR A 225 16.48 -11.08 -4.20
N ALA A 226 15.49 -10.53 -3.49
CA ALA A 226 14.06 -10.55 -3.77
C ALA A 226 13.51 -11.89 -4.27
N GLY A 227 13.34 -12.81 -3.36
CA GLY A 227 12.53 -13.99 -3.62
C GLY A 227 11.40 -14.10 -2.61
N LEU A 228 10.16 -14.14 -3.07
CA LEU A 228 9.09 -14.70 -2.27
C LEU A 228 9.36 -16.20 -2.16
N SER A 229 9.76 -16.66 -0.95
CA SER A 229 9.90 -18.08 -0.72
C SER A 229 8.58 -18.64 -0.22
N ALA A 230 7.90 -19.39 -1.06
CA ALA A 230 6.92 -20.37 -0.61
C ALA A 230 7.57 -21.75 -0.77
N ASN A 231 7.65 -22.50 0.31
CA ASN A 231 8.18 -23.89 0.33
C ASN A 231 9.63 -24.05 -0.17
N GLY A 232 10.54 -23.16 0.24
CA GLY A 232 11.97 -23.27 -0.09
C GLY A 232 12.32 -23.06 -1.56
N ARG A 233 11.45 -22.48 -2.35
CA ARG A 233 11.73 -22.02 -3.71
C ARG A 233 11.76 -20.51 -3.77
N THR A 234 12.88 -19.96 -4.18
CA THR A 234 13.03 -18.53 -4.45
C THR A 234 12.38 -18.21 -5.79
N VAL A 235 11.37 -17.36 -5.79
CA VAL A 235 10.80 -16.80 -7.01
C VAL A 235 11.55 -15.50 -7.29
N HIS A 236 12.42 -15.50 -8.26
CA HIS A 236 13.04 -14.27 -8.76
C HIS A 236 12.02 -13.46 -9.52
N ILE A 237 11.59 -12.34 -8.93
CA ILE A 237 10.91 -11.29 -9.66
C ILE A 237 12.00 -10.37 -10.22
N GLU A 238 12.69 -10.85 -11.26
CA GLU A 238 13.56 -9.97 -12.02
C GLU A 238 12.71 -8.94 -12.75
N THR A 239 12.89 -7.69 -12.35
CA THR A 239 12.57 -6.48 -13.13
C THR A 239 11.13 -6.30 -13.61
N TYR A 240 10.21 -6.01 -12.70
CA TYR A 240 8.90 -5.47 -13.10
C TYR A 240 8.91 -3.93 -13.33
N CYS A 241 10.03 -3.26 -13.15
CA CYS A 241 10.15 -1.81 -13.37
C CYS A 241 10.88 -1.45 -14.67
N GLU A 242 11.21 -2.39 -15.53
CA GLU A 242 11.77 -2.10 -16.83
C GLU A 242 10.66 -1.94 -17.86
N ASP A 243 10.48 -0.68 -18.28
CA ASP A 243 9.84 -0.29 -19.51
C ASP A 243 8.35 -0.69 -19.64
N GLU A 244 7.45 0.22 -19.23
CA GLU A 244 6.00 0.08 -19.44
C GLU A 244 5.63 -0.42 -20.86
N PRO A 245 6.27 0.01 -21.95
CA PRO A 245 6.06 -0.53 -23.27
C PRO A 245 6.38 -2.02 -23.40
N ALA A 246 7.45 -2.51 -22.81
CA ALA A 246 7.82 -3.93 -22.85
C ALA A 246 6.85 -4.81 -22.06
N LEU A 247 6.42 -4.35 -20.88
CA LEU A 247 5.40 -5.01 -20.07
C LEU A 247 4.06 -5.05 -20.80
N ARG A 248 3.62 -3.95 -21.39
CA ARG A 248 2.40 -3.87 -22.21
C ARG A 248 2.47 -4.79 -23.42
N ALA A 249 3.62 -4.87 -24.11
CA ALA A 249 3.82 -5.78 -25.23
C ALA A 249 3.76 -7.25 -24.80
N ARG A 250 4.35 -7.57 -23.63
CA ARG A 250 4.31 -8.91 -23.03
C ARG A 250 2.90 -9.32 -22.62
N LEU A 251 2.18 -8.47 -21.88
CA LEU A 251 0.79 -8.70 -21.49
C LEU A 251 -0.13 -8.84 -22.70
N LYS A 252 0.08 -8.03 -23.74
CA LYS A 252 -0.69 -8.11 -24.99
C LYS A 252 -0.42 -9.41 -25.76
N ARG A 253 0.81 -9.91 -25.75
CA ARG A 253 1.20 -11.18 -26.36
C ARG A 253 0.65 -12.36 -25.59
N GLU A 254 0.78 -12.37 -24.26
CA GLU A 254 0.28 -13.42 -23.39
C GLU A 254 -1.24 -13.43 -23.30
N GLY A 255 -1.90 -12.28 -23.26
CA GLY A 255 -3.33 -12.15 -23.34
C GLY A 255 -3.92 -12.68 -24.65
N ARG A 256 -3.22 -12.47 -25.78
CA ARG A 256 -3.63 -13.06 -27.08
C ARG A 256 -3.49 -14.57 -27.11
N SER A 257 -2.46 -15.12 -26.47
CA SER A 257 -2.27 -16.58 -26.43
C SER A 257 -3.25 -17.27 -25.49
N ALA A 258 -3.86 -16.54 -24.56
CA ALA A 258 -4.87 -17.04 -23.64
C ALA A 258 -6.32 -16.78 -24.12
N ALA A 259 -6.50 -16.09 -25.24
CA ALA A 259 -7.83 -15.80 -25.78
C ALA A 259 -8.54 -17.08 -26.19
N PHE A 260 -9.80 -17.21 -25.76
CA PHE A 260 -10.64 -18.34 -26.16
C PHE A 260 -11.10 -18.21 -27.61
N ALA A 261 -10.72 -19.17 -28.45
CA ALA A 261 -11.30 -19.32 -29.78
C ALA A 261 -12.62 -20.08 -29.67
N ARG A 262 -13.71 -19.39 -29.95
CA ARG A 262 -15.08 -19.90 -29.81
C ARG A 262 -15.29 -21.13 -30.70
N GLN A 263 -15.46 -22.33 -30.11
CA GLN A 263 -15.81 -23.51 -30.84
C GLN A 263 -16.96 -24.28 -30.19
N THR A 264 -16.82 -24.81 -28.98
CA THR A 264 -17.87 -25.57 -28.30
C THR A 264 -17.90 -25.28 -26.78
N PRO A 265 -18.99 -25.62 -26.05
CA PRO A 265 -19.00 -25.51 -24.58
C PRO A 265 -17.94 -26.36 -23.87
N ALA A 266 -17.61 -27.53 -24.44
CA ALA A 266 -16.56 -28.40 -23.89
C ALA A 266 -15.17 -27.74 -24.04
N ASP A 267 -14.91 -27.09 -25.17
CA ASP A 267 -13.66 -26.34 -25.41
C ASP A 267 -13.54 -25.16 -24.43
N PHE A 268 -14.66 -24.52 -24.07
CA PHE A 268 -14.67 -23.44 -23.10
C PHE A 268 -14.25 -23.91 -21.69
N GLU A 269 -14.75 -25.05 -21.22
CA GLU A 269 -14.36 -25.60 -19.92
C GLU A 269 -12.88 -26.03 -19.91
N ALA A 270 -12.41 -26.66 -20.96
CA ALA A 270 -11.00 -27.02 -21.12
C ALA A 270 -10.09 -25.77 -21.13
N TRP A 271 -10.46 -24.73 -21.88
CA TRP A 271 -9.76 -23.44 -21.90
C TRP A 271 -9.78 -22.76 -20.52
N LYS A 272 -10.91 -22.77 -19.85
CA LYS A 272 -11.07 -22.18 -18.51
C LYS A 272 -10.14 -22.84 -17.49
N ILE A 273 -10.04 -24.17 -17.50
CA ILE A 273 -9.14 -24.93 -16.64
C ILE A 273 -7.68 -24.57 -16.96
N ALA A 274 -7.28 -24.63 -18.23
CA ALA A 274 -5.92 -24.34 -18.66
C ALA A 274 -5.51 -22.89 -18.35
N THR A 275 -6.42 -21.93 -18.59
CA THR A 275 -6.18 -20.51 -18.30
C THR A 275 -6.07 -20.25 -16.81
N ARG A 276 -6.91 -20.89 -15.99
CA ARG A 276 -6.84 -20.80 -14.52
C ARG A 276 -5.54 -21.37 -13.98
N THR A 277 -5.12 -22.54 -14.47
CA THR A 277 -3.84 -23.15 -14.08
C THR A 277 -2.68 -22.22 -14.42
N ARG A 278 -2.64 -21.70 -15.65
CA ARG A 278 -1.59 -20.79 -16.09
C ARG A 278 -1.59 -19.48 -15.30
N LEU A 279 -2.76 -18.93 -14.96
CA LEU A 279 -2.88 -17.75 -14.11
C LEU A 279 -2.36 -18.04 -12.69
N CYS A 280 -2.71 -19.20 -12.11
CA CYS A 280 -2.17 -19.62 -10.82
C CYS A 280 -0.65 -19.73 -10.85
N ASP A 281 -0.06 -20.27 -11.92
CA ASP A 281 1.38 -20.40 -12.08
C ASP A 281 2.05 -19.01 -12.22
N VAL A 282 1.49 -18.12 -13.03
CA VAL A 282 1.99 -16.74 -13.22
C VAL A 282 1.91 -15.93 -11.91
N LEU A 283 0.87 -16.14 -11.11
CA LEU A 283 0.70 -15.48 -9.81
C LEU A 283 1.42 -16.20 -8.66
N GLY A 284 2.13 -17.31 -8.94
CA GLY A 284 2.78 -18.13 -7.92
C GLY A 284 1.81 -18.87 -6.98
N LEU A 285 0.51 -18.91 -7.28
CA LEU A 285 -0.50 -19.57 -6.46
C LEU A 285 -0.37 -21.09 -6.46
N SER A 286 0.26 -21.67 -7.49
CA SER A 286 0.61 -23.09 -7.56
C SER A 286 1.68 -23.49 -6.54
N LEU A 287 2.42 -22.51 -6.00
CA LEU A 287 3.44 -22.70 -4.96
C LEU A 287 2.88 -22.56 -3.54
N MET A 288 1.62 -22.13 -3.42
CA MET A 288 0.94 -22.03 -2.12
C MET A 288 0.31 -23.36 -1.75
N ASP A 289 0.63 -23.88 -0.54
CA ASP A 289 -0.06 -25.04 0.00
C ASP A 289 -1.56 -24.74 0.09
N ARG A 290 -2.36 -25.55 -0.57
CA ARG A 290 -3.80 -25.50 -0.40
C ARG A 290 -4.11 -25.95 1.01
N ALA A 291 -4.62 -25.06 1.84
CA ALA A 291 -5.26 -25.47 3.08
C ALA A 291 -6.36 -26.49 2.72
N PRO A 292 -6.46 -27.63 3.43
CA PRO A 292 -7.53 -28.59 3.16
C PRO A 292 -8.87 -27.86 3.30
N ASN A 293 -9.67 -27.89 2.24
CA ASN A 293 -11.05 -27.42 2.26
C ASN A 293 -11.86 -28.38 3.14
N GLU A 294 -11.90 -28.16 4.43
CA GLU A 294 -12.99 -28.65 5.27
C GLU A 294 -14.12 -27.62 5.22
N ILE A 295 -14.93 -27.72 4.18
CA ILE A 295 -16.29 -27.15 4.19
C ILE A 295 -17.18 -28.24 4.75
N ARG A 296 -17.62 -28.07 5.98
CA ARG A 296 -18.85 -28.67 6.51
C ARG A 296 -19.94 -27.63 6.54
#